data_4d847511d9a8a0fdca3b7feeab8ecedc
#
_entry.id   4d847511d9a8a0fdca3b7feeab8ecedc
#
_cell.length_a   1.000
_cell.length_b   1.000
_cell.length_c   1.000
_cell.angle_alpha   90.00
_cell.angle_beta   90.00
_cell.angle_gamma   90.00
#
_symmetry.space_group_name_H-M   'P 1'
#
loop_
_entity.id
_entity.type
_entity.pdbx_description
1 polymer ?
#
loop_
_entity_poly.entity_id
_entity_poly.type
_entity_poly.pdbx_seq_one_letter_code
_entity_poly.pdbx_strand_id
1 'polypeptide(L)'
;MAMLRIVLLLSILLSACRISAVEPDGGVKVGAERTDKYLPALRGRRVAVLANHTAMVGDRHLVDMLCDEGVTVAGIFSPEHGFRGGADAGEHVGSSVDEKTGIPIWSLYDGGSGRPSAATMDKFDVLVVDMQDVGLRFYTYYITMLRMMDACAARGRSVIVLDRPNPNGMYVDGPILDMKYKSGVGALPIPVVHGLTMGEIALMSRGEGWCGDCELQVVACEGYTHSTRYVLPIAPSPNLPTQHAVYLYPSTCLFEGTVCSLGRGTDRPFECYGHPDYEGGDFTFTPRSVAGAKNPPLKDRTCRGRDLRGVSDETIIERGFDLEYVIDAYRNLGMGEKFFTPMFEKLVGVGYVRRMIVEGRSADEIRAVWQPELEKYRALRRRYLLYDEE
;
A
#
# COMPACT_ATOMS: atom_id res chain seq x y z
N MET A 1 65.33 -38.45 40.72
CA MET A 1 64.13 -37.73 41.17
C MET A 1 63.60 -36.92 40.01
N ALA A 2 62.60 -37.44 39.28
CA ALA A 2 62.02 -36.81 38.12
C ALA A 2 60.60 -36.34 38.49
N MET A 3 60.34 -35.06 38.39
CA MET A 3 59.01 -34.44 38.57
C MET A 3 58.24 -34.55 37.25
N LEU A 4 57.18 -35.32 37.25
CA LEU A 4 56.22 -35.45 36.14
C LEU A 4 55.25 -34.30 36.18
N ARG A 5 55.27 -33.40 35.17
CA ARG A 5 54.28 -32.33 34.99
C ARG A 5 53.14 -32.83 34.12
N ILE A 6 51.98 -32.98 34.74
CA ILE A 6 50.70 -33.26 34.03
C ILE A 6 50.19 -31.93 33.51
N VAL A 7 50.12 -31.81 32.18
CA VAL A 7 49.43 -30.69 31.49
C VAL A 7 48.03 -31.14 31.22
N LEU A 8 47.07 -30.52 31.92
CA LEU A 8 45.62 -30.72 31.71
C LEU A 8 45.18 -29.82 30.55
N LEU A 9 44.92 -30.40 29.39
CA LEU A 9 44.29 -29.71 28.25
C LEU A 9 42.80 -29.59 28.51
N LEU A 10 42.35 -28.40 28.84
CA LEU A 10 40.94 -28.04 28.92
C LEU A 10 40.46 -27.69 27.50
N SER A 11 39.82 -28.60 26.80
CA SER A 11 39.14 -28.35 25.54
C SER A 11 37.81 -27.65 25.81
N ILE A 12 37.75 -26.33 25.65
CA ILE A 12 36.52 -25.55 25.65
C ILE A 12 35.85 -25.79 24.30
N LEU A 13 34.79 -26.62 24.28
CA LEU A 13 33.84 -26.66 23.15
C LEU A 13 33.05 -25.32 23.11
N LEU A 14 33.51 -24.41 22.28
CA LEU A 14 32.67 -23.30 21.85
C LEU A 14 31.57 -23.85 20.92
N SER A 15 30.42 -24.12 21.51
CA SER A 15 29.17 -24.30 20.74
C SER A 15 28.82 -22.96 20.11
N ALA A 16 29.24 -22.74 18.86
CA ALA A 16 28.82 -21.63 18.07
C ALA A 16 27.30 -21.79 17.79
N CYS A 17 26.49 -21.15 18.61
CA CYS A 17 25.10 -20.94 18.31
C CYS A 17 25.07 -20.08 17.00
N ARG A 18 24.90 -20.76 15.86
CA ARG A 18 24.60 -20.04 14.61
C ARG A 18 23.23 -19.39 14.81
N ILE A 19 23.25 -18.10 15.13
CA ILE A 19 22.07 -17.25 14.89
C ILE A 19 21.91 -17.30 13.38
N SER A 20 20.97 -18.10 12.90
CA SER A 20 20.50 -18.01 11.52
C SER A 20 20.04 -16.56 11.36
N ALA A 21 20.71 -15.81 10.49
CA ALA A 21 20.16 -14.55 10.04
C ALA A 21 18.77 -14.89 9.48
N VAL A 22 17.73 -14.37 10.13
CA VAL A 22 16.37 -14.44 9.60
C VAL A 22 16.44 -13.61 8.32
N GLU A 23 16.22 -14.25 7.17
CA GLU A 23 16.06 -13.55 5.91
C GLU A 23 14.98 -12.48 6.11
N PRO A 24 15.22 -11.21 5.71
CA PRO A 24 14.33 -10.11 6.04
C PRO A 24 12.89 -10.27 5.52
N ASP A 25 12.69 -11.15 4.54
CA ASP A 25 11.40 -11.41 3.87
C ASP A 25 10.82 -12.80 4.15
N GLY A 26 11.44 -13.58 5.06
CA GLY A 26 10.98 -14.94 5.41
C GLY A 26 11.06 -15.95 4.25
N GLY A 27 11.79 -15.65 3.17
CA GLY A 27 11.91 -16.53 1.99
C GLY A 27 10.68 -16.46 1.08
N VAL A 28 9.90 -15.39 1.13
CA VAL A 28 8.74 -15.17 0.26
C VAL A 28 9.20 -14.91 -1.17
N LYS A 29 8.62 -15.65 -2.14
CA LYS A 29 8.73 -15.35 -3.57
C LYS A 29 7.46 -14.66 -4.03
N VAL A 30 7.59 -13.46 -4.58
CA VAL A 30 6.45 -12.72 -5.14
C VAL A 30 5.96 -13.36 -6.44
N GLY A 31 4.72 -13.11 -6.82
CA GLY A 31 4.13 -13.67 -8.05
C GLY A 31 4.97 -13.40 -9.30
N ALA A 32 5.63 -12.24 -9.38
CA ALA A 32 6.51 -11.85 -10.49
C ALA A 32 7.74 -12.76 -10.64
N GLU A 33 8.25 -13.37 -9.57
CA GLU A 33 9.38 -14.31 -9.60
C GLU A 33 8.99 -15.72 -10.03
N ARG A 34 7.70 -16.03 -10.09
CA ARG A 34 7.15 -17.32 -10.49
C ARG A 34 6.90 -17.36 -11.99
N THR A 35 7.95 -17.12 -12.77
CA THR A 35 7.91 -16.95 -14.24
C THR A 35 7.32 -18.14 -14.99
N ASP A 36 7.50 -19.37 -14.47
CA ASP A 36 6.91 -20.60 -14.99
C ASP A 36 5.37 -20.59 -15.00
N LYS A 37 4.75 -19.77 -14.16
CA LYS A 37 3.29 -19.68 -13.99
C LYS A 37 2.62 -18.75 -14.99
N TYR A 38 3.35 -17.77 -15.56
CA TYR A 38 2.74 -16.77 -16.42
C TYR A 38 3.43 -16.55 -17.79
N LEU A 39 4.76 -16.74 -17.90
CA LEU A 39 5.43 -16.59 -19.19
C LEU A 39 4.83 -17.44 -20.32
N PRO A 40 4.43 -18.72 -20.10
CA PRO A 40 3.79 -19.50 -21.15
C PRO A 40 2.50 -18.86 -21.69
N ALA A 41 1.73 -18.19 -20.85
CA ALA A 41 0.49 -17.50 -21.24
C ALA A 41 0.73 -16.19 -22.01
N LEU A 42 1.95 -15.64 -21.96
CA LEU A 42 2.32 -14.40 -22.66
C LEU A 42 2.92 -14.64 -24.05
N ARG A 43 3.33 -15.87 -24.38
CA ARG A 43 3.99 -16.20 -25.66
C ARG A 43 3.09 -15.91 -26.84
N GLY A 44 3.62 -15.15 -27.80
CA GLY A 44 2.91 -14.80 -29.05
C GLY A 44 1.77 -13.78 -28.85
N ARG A 45 1.59 -13.23 -27.65
CA ARG A 45 0.59 -12.21 -27.35
C ARG A 45 1.24 -10.82 -27.22
N ARG A 46 0.48 -9.78 -27.53
CA ARG A 46 0.87 -8.40 -27.26
C ARG A 46 0.51 -8.10 -25.80
N VAL A 47 1.52 -7.79 -25.01
CA VAL A 47 1.38 -7.59 -23.55
C VAL A 47 1.37 -6.11 -23.21
N ALA A 48 0.39 -5.65 -22.45
CA ALA A 48 0.46 -4.39 -21.73
C ALA A 48 0.86 -4.67 -20.27
N VAL A 49 1.65 -3.80 -19.67
CA VAL A 49 2.07 -3.95 -18.27
C VAL A 49 1.57 -2.74 -17.48
N LEU A 50 0.79 -2.96 -16.40
CA LEU A 50 0.45 -1.95 -15.41
C LEU A 50 1.42 -2.13 -14.23
N ALA A 51 2.37 -1.23 -14.12
CA ALA A 51 3.47 -1.34 -13.15
C ALA A 51 4.04 0.02 -12.74
N ASN A 52 4.73 0.03 -11.63
CA ASN A 52 5.54 1.16 -11.17
C ASN A 52 6.96 0.67 -10.76
N HIS A 53 7.73 1.51 -10.09
CA HIS A 53 9.10 1.23 -9.64
C HIS A 53 9.24 0.02 -8.71
N THR A 54 8.15 -0.44 -8.07
CA THR A 54 8.17 -1.60 -7.17
C THR A 54 8.07 -2.94 -7.90
N ALA A 55 7.79 -2.94 -9.21
CA ALA A 55 7.64 -4.14 -10.03
C ALA A 55 8.99 -4.81 -10.33
N MET A 56 9.63 -5.35 -9.30
CA MET A 56 10.95 -5.99 -9.40
C MET A 56 10.84 -7.51 -9.37
N VAL A 57 11.71 -8.14 -10.17
CA VAL A 57 11.98 -9.59 -10.20
C VAL A 57 13.45 -9.77 -9.86
N GLY A 58 13.75 -10.07 -8.61
CA GLY A 58 15.11 -9.95 -8.09
C GLY A 58 15.61 -8.50 -8.20
N ASP A 59 16.71 -8.29 -8.88
CA ASP A 59 17.35 -6.98 -9.12
C ASP A 59 16.91 -6.28 -10.42
N ARG A 60 16.02 -6.90 -11.22
CA ARG A 60 15.55 -6.38 -12.50
C ARG A 60 14.09 -5.94 -12.44
N HIS A 61 13.77 -4.85 -13.12
CA HIS A 61 12.38 -4.46 -13.29
C HIS A 61 11.63 -5.46 -14.18
N LEU A 62 10.36 -5.77 -13.86
CA LEU A 62 9.53 -6.73 -14.59
C LEU A 62 9.54 -6.51 -16.11
N VAL A 63 9.38 -5.25 -16.56
CA VAL A 63 9.37 -4.93 -18.00
C VAL A 63 10.68 -5.30 -18.67
N ASP A 64 11.82 -5.01 -18.02
CA ASP A 64 13.13 -5.35 -18.54
C ASP A 64 13.28 -6.88 -18.67
N MET A 65 12.85 -7.62 -17.64
CA MET A 65 12.88 -9.09 -17.63
C MET A 65 11.98 -9.67 -18.72
N LEU A 66 10.76 -9.15 -18.90
CA LEU A 66 9.84 -9.62 -19.95
C LEU A 66 10.43 -9.42 -21.36
N CYS A 67 11.11 -8.30 -21.61
CA CYS A 67 11.80 -8.06 -22.87
C CYS A 67 12.93 -9.05 -23.11
N ASP A 68 13.75 -9.33 -22.08
CA ASP A 68 14.85 -10.30 -22.15
C ASP A 68 14.35 -11.73 -22.43
N GLU A 69 13.16 -12.08 -21.91
CA GLU A 69 12.47 -13.36 -22.17
C GLU A 69 11.75 -13.40 -23.53
N GLY A 70 11.89 -12.36 -24.36
CA GLY A 70 11.29 -12.29 -25.68
C GLY A 70 9.79 -12.06 -25.73
N VAL A 71 9.20 -11.56 -24.65
CA VAL A 71 7.77 -11.18 -24.59
C VAL A 71 7.56 -9.88 -25.37
N THR A 72 6.54 -9.83 -26.21
CA THR A 72 6.16 -8.61 -26.95
C THR A 72 5.43 -7.65 -26.03
N VAL A 73 6.17 -6.78 -25.30
CA VAL A 73 5.59 -5.72 -24.48
C VAL A 73 5.18 -4.57 -25.40
N ALA A 74 3.88 -4.43 -25.64
CA ALA A 74 3.30 -3.43 -26.55
C ALA A 74 3.23 -2.03 -25.92
N GLY A 75 3.16 -1.95 -24.61
CA GLY A 75 3.11 -0.69 -23.88
C GLY A 75 3.00 -0.87 -22.38
N ILE A 76 3.19 0.24 -21.66
CA ILE A 76 3.21 0.30 -20.21
C ILE A 76 2.12 1.28 -19.78
N PHE A 77 1.33 0.90 -18.76
CA PHE A 77 0.50 1.81 -18.00
C PHE A 77 1.19 2.11 -16.67
N SER A 78 1.28 3.38 -16.33
CA SER A 78 1.88 3.80 -15.08
C SER A 78 0.80 4.37 -14.14
N PRO A 79 0.72 3.91 -12.88
CA PRO A 79 -0.13 4.52 -11.89
C PRO A 79 0.46 5.84 -11.39
N GLU A 80 -0.11 6.39 -10.34
CA GLU A 80 0.41 7.53 -9.62
C GLU A 80 1.90 7.34 -9.26
N HIS A 81 2.68 8.41 -9.22
CA HIS A 81 4.16 8.44 -9.05
C HIS A 81 5.01 8.01 -10.25
N GLY A 82 4.40 7.64 -11.37
CA GLY A 82 5.12 7.31 -12.59
C GLY A 82 5.77 5.92 -12.62
N PHE A 83 6.14 5.48 -13.80
CA PHE A 83 6.63 4.12 -14.05
C PHE A 83 7.95 3.80 -13.32
N ARG A 84 8.89 4.75 -13.26
CA ARG A 84 10.18 4.57 -12.57
C ARG A 84 10.28 5.43 -11.28
N GLY A 85 9.14 5.89 -10.73
CA GLY A 85 9.08 6.52 -9.42
C GLY A 85 9.46 8.01 -9.35
N GLY A 86 9.50 8.70 -10.48
CA GLY A 86 9.96 10.10 -10.55
C GLY A 86 8.87 11.18 -10.47
N ALA A 87 7.57 10.81 -10.43
CA ALA A 87 6.48 11.77 -10.44
C ALA A 87 5.89 12.02 -9.05
N ASP A 88 5.42 13.27 -8.81
CA ASP A 88 4.75 13.63 -7.55
C ASP A 88 3.34 13.00 -7.44
N ALA A 89 2.82 12.94 -6.20
CA ALA A 89 1.46 12.50 -5.95
C ALA A 89 0.45 13.39 -6.71
N GLY A 90 -0.45 12.76 -7.49
CA GLY A 90 -1.46 13.46 -8.30
C GLY A 90 -0.93 14.10 -9.58
N GLU A 91 0.34 13.94 -9.92
CA GLU A 91 0.89 14.42 -11.19
C GLU A 91 0.39 13.54 -12.35
N HIS A 92 -0.24 14.17 -13.34
CA HIS A 92 -0.67 13.47 -14.56
C HIS A 92 0.52 13.16 -15.45
N VAL A 93 0.88 11.88 -15.54
CA VAL A 93 1.90 11.42 -16.49
C VAL A 93 1.23 11.31 -17.86
N GLY A 94 1.60 12.20 -18.78
CA GLY A 94 1.21 12.13 -20.18
C GLY A 94 1.83 10.91 -20.87
N SER A 95 1.39 10.61 -22.10
CA SER A 95 2.03 9.56 -22.90
C SER A 95 3.49 9.91 -23.19
N SER A 96 4.39 8.98 -22.92
CA SER A 96 5.85 9.12 -23.07
C SER A 96 6.44 7.78 -23.56
N VAL A 97 7.75 7.69 -23.60
CA VAL A 97 8.48 6.45 -23.95
C VAL A 97 9.43 6.14 -22.80
N ASP A 98 9.51 4.88 -22.41
CA ASP A 98 10.53 4.44 -21.45
C ASP A 98 11.92 4.51 -22.11
N GLU A 99 12.80 5.34 -21.58
CA GLU A 99 14.12 5.61 -22.18
C GLU A 99 15.00 4.34 -22.31
N LYS A 100 14.83 3.39 -21.40
CA LYS A 100 15.64 2.18 -21.37
C LYS A 100 15.23 1.16 -22.42
N THR A 101 13.93 0.96 -22.60
CA THR A 101 13.40 -0.11 -23.47
C THR A 101 12.83 0.40 -24.78
N GLY A 102 12.59 1.70 -24.91
CA GLY A 102 11.90 2.30 -26.07
C GLY A 102 10.40 2.00 -26.10
N ILE A 103 9.84 1.36 -25.06
CA ILE A 103 8.43 0.98 -25.02
C ILE A 103 7.57 2.21 -24.69
N PRO A 104 6.42 2.40 -25.37
CA PRO A 104 5.53 3.51 -25.08
C PRO A 104 4.89 3.36 -23.70
N ILE A 105 4.87 4.44 -22.93
CA ILE A 105 4.11 4.57 -21.71
C ILE A 105 2.78 5.26 -22.07
N TRP A 106 1.67 4.58 -21.86
CA TRP A 106 0.35 5.07 -22.22
C TRP A 106 -0.33 5.73 -21.01
N SER A 107 -1.04 6.82 -21.28
CA SER A 107 -1.86 7.47 -20.26
C SER A 107 -3.03 6.57 -19.85
N LEU A 108 -3.28 6.50 -18.54
CA LEU A 108 -4.47 5.85 -18.00
C LEU A 108 -5.77 6.66 -18.24
N TYR A 109 -5.65 7.88 -18.78
CA TYR A 109 -6.74 8.87 -18.86
C TYR A 109 -7.04 9.38 -20.27
N ASP A 110 -6.39 8.83 -21.31
CA ASP A 110 -6.53 9.29 -22.70
C ASP A 110 -7.91 9.03 -23.31
N GLY A 111 -8.69 8.10 -22.72
CA GLY A 111 -10.08 7.82 -23.10
C GLY A 111 -11.13 8.66 -22.39
N GLY A 112 -10.71 9.61 -21.55
CA GLY A 112 -11.61 10.35 -20.65
C GLY A 112 -12.14 9.44 -19.51
N SER A 113 -12.93 9.98 -18.59
CA SER A 113 -13.55 9.24 -17.47
C SER A 113 -12.62 8.33 -16.66
N GLY A 114 -11.31 8.55 -16.69
CA GLY A 114 -10.29 7.77 -15.93
C GLY A 114 -10.03 6.37 -16.49
N ARG A 115 -10.21 6.17 -17.81
CA ARG A 115 -9.92 4.90 -18.51
C ARG A 115 -9.12 5.16 -19.78
N PRO A 116 -8.30 4.20 -20.26
CA PRO A 116 -7.65 4.28 -21.55
C PRO A 116 -8.66 4.32 -22.69
N SER A 117 -8.25 4.95 -23.81
CA SER A 117 -9.06 5.00 -25.03
C SER A 117 -9.24 3.60 -25.64
N ALA A 118 -10.30 3.45 -26.44
CA ALA A 118 -10.52 2.23 -27.21
C ALA A 118 -9.32 1.88 -28.10
N ALA A 119 -8.73 2.91 -28.74
CA ALA A 119 -7.57 2.74 -29.60
C ALA A 119 -6.33 2.24 -28.83
N THR A 120 -6.15 2.66 -27.58
CA THR A 120 -5.08 2.16 -26.69
C THR A 120 -5.36 0.72 -26.27
N MET A 121 -6.60 0.41 -25.90
CA MET A 121 -7.00 -0.95 -25.51
C MET A 121 -6.89 -1.98 -26.63
N ASP A 122 -6.95 -1.57 -27.90
CA ASP A 122 -6.82 -2.46 -29.06
C ASP A 122 -5.35 -2.79 -29.41
N LYS A 123 -4.38 -2.16 -28.75
CA LYS A 123 -2.95 -2.39 -28.98
C LYS A 123 -2.39 -3.64 -28.29
N PHE A 124 -3.12 -4.22 -27.34
CA PHE A 124 -2.67 -5.39 -26.58
C PHE A 124 -3.75 -6.45 -26.42
N ASP A 125 -3.36 -7.66 -26.03
CA ASP A 125 -4.23 -8.82 -25.87
C ASP A 125 -4.37 -9.24 -24.41
N VAL A 126 -3.32 -9.00 -23.61
CA VAL A 126 -3.27 -9.33 -22.17
C VAL A 126 -2.66 -8.18 -21.38
N LEU A 127 -3.25 -7.89 -20.22
CA LEU A 127 -2.70 -6.96 -19.23
C LEU A 127 -2.01 -7.74 -18.11
N VAL A 128 -0.74 -7.46 -17.87
CA VAL A 128 -0.02 -7.92 -16.68
C VAL A 128 -0.02 -6.78 -15.65
N VAL A 129 -0.42 -7.07 -14.42
CA VAL A 129 -0.45 -6.12 -13.31
C VAL A 129 0.59 -6.53 -12.27
N ASP A 130 1.50 -5.63 -11.94
CA ASP A 130 2.51 -5.82 -10.90
C ASP A 130 2.79 -4.51 -10.17
N MET A 131 2.27 -4.38 -8.96
CA MET A 131 2.42 -3.20 -8.11
C MET A 131 2.38 -3.60 -6.65
N GLN A 132 3.25 -3.02 -5.82
CA GLN A 132 3.21 -3.20 -4.37
C GLN A 132 2.12 -2.31 -3.77
N ASP A 133 1.10 -2.93 -3.17
CA ASP A 133 0.08 -2.28 -2.34
C ASP A 133 0.49 -2.34 -0.86
N VAL A 134 -0.16 -1.56 -0.01
CA VAL A 134 0.09 -1.53 1.44
C VAL A 134 -1.11 -1.97 2.28
N GLY A 135 -2.15 -2.52 1.65
CA GLY A 135 -3.29 -3.13 2.34
C GLY A 135 -4.35 -2.16 2.86
N LEU A 136 -4.41 -0.95 2.32
CA LEU A 136 -5.30 0.11 2.82
C LEU A 136 -6.24 0.64 1.75
N ARG A 137 -7.52 0.84 2.12
CA ARG A 137 -8.57 1.31 1.21
C ARG A 137 -8.22 2.63 0.51
N PHE A 138 -7.53 3.53 1.17
CA PHE A 138 -7.15 4.82 0.60
C PHE A 138 -5.79 4.84 -0.12
N TYR A 139 -5.09 3.69 -0.18
CA TYR A 139 -3.94 3.50 -1.05
C TYR A 139 -4.43 3.02 -2.43
N THR A 140 -4.29 3.86 -3.47
CA THR A 140 -5.20 3.85 -4.63
C THR A 140 -4.82 2.91 -5.77
N TYR A 141 -3.76 2.10 -5.64
CA TYR A 141 -3.31 1.23 -6.72
C TYR A 141 -4.35 0.16 -7.09
N TYR A 142 -5.06 -0.39 -6.10
CA TYR A 142 -6.16 -1.31 -6.39
C TYR A 142 -7.27 -0.66 -7.22
N ILE A 143 -7.56 0.64 -7.03
CA ILE A 143 -8.56 1.37 -7.82
C ILE A 143 -8.14 1.45 -9.29
N THR A 144 -6.85 1.71 -9.52
CA THR A 144 -6.26 1.72 -10.87
C THR A 144 -6.36 0.35 -11.52
N MET A 145 -6.02 -0.72 -10.79
CA MET A 145 -6.18 -2.09 -11.27
C MET A 145 -7.62 -2.41 -11.66
N LEU A 146 -8.60 -2.08 -10.80
CA LEU A 146 -10.02 -2.36 -11.08
C LEU A 146 -10.55 -1.60 -12.30
N ARG A 147 -10.15 -0.34 -12.50
CA ARG A 147 -10.48 0.42 -13.71
C ARG A 147 -9.93 -0.23 -14.98
N MET A 148 -8.73 -0.76 -14.88
CA MET A 148 -8.12 -1.50 -15.99
C MET A 148 -8.80 -2.86 -16.22
N MET A 149 -9.21 -3.58 -15.17
CA MET A 149 -10.01 -4.79 -15.27
C MET A 149 -11.36 -4.52 -15.96
N ASP A 150 -12.04 -3.43 -15.60
CA ASP A 150 -13.27 -2.97 -16.29
C ASP A 150 -13.02 -2.72 -17.79
N ALA A 151 -11.92 -2.01 -18.11
CA ALA A 151 -11.57 -1.72 -19.50
C ALA A 151 -11.21 -3.00 -20.29
N CYS A 152 -10.52 -3.94 -19.64
CA CYS A 152 -10.19 -5.25 -20.21
C CYS A 152 -11.45 -6.09 -20.46
N ALA A 153 -12.39 -6.15 -19.50
CA ALA A 153 -13.66 -6.86 -19.65
C ALA A 153 -14.47 -6.32 -20.84
N ALA A 154 -14.56 -4.98 -20.97
CA ALA A 154 -15.28 -4.32 -22.06
C ALA A 154 -14.68 -4.61 -23.46
N ARG A 155 -13.45 -5.12 -23.53
CA ARG A 155 -12.71 -5.39 -24.78
C ARG A 155 -12.29 -6.85 -24.93
N GLY A 156 -12.71 -7.75 -24.05
CA GLY A 156 -12.35 -9.16 -24.07
C GLY A 156 -10.83 -9.38 -23.95
N ARG A 157 -10.15 -8.54 -23.13
CA ARG A 157 -8.74 -8.69 -22.80
C ARG A 157 -8.59 -9.48 -21.52
N SER A 158 -7.62 -10.40 -21.46
CA SER A 158 -7.31 -11.11 -20.22
C SER A 158 -6.40 -10.28 -19.32
N VAL A 159 -6.48 -10.57 -18.02
CA VAL A 159 -5.69 -9.91 -16.96
C VAL A 159 -4.91 -10.96 -16.19
N ILE A 160 -3.62 -10.72 -15.96
CA ILE A 160 -2.76 -11.52 -15.10
C ILE A 160 -2.24 -10.62 -13.99
N VAL A 161 -2.60 -10.90 -12.74
CA VAL A 161 -2.08 -10.19 -11.56
C VAL A 161 -0.93 -11.01 -10.99
N LEU A 162 0.25 -10.41 -10.96
CA LEU A 162 1.44 -10.95 -10.29
C LEU A 162 1.40 -10.44 -8.85
N ASP A 163 0.92 -11.29 -7.95
CA ASP A 163 0.59 -10.88 -6.59
C ASP A 163 1.83 -10.60 -5.74
N ARG A 164 1.67 -9.70 -4.78
CA ARG A 164 2.70 -9.30 -3.82
C ARG A 164 2.15 -9.33 -2.40
N PRO A 165 3.01 -9.63 -1.39
CA PRO A 165 2.60 -9.61 0.00
C PRO A 165 1.99 -8.28 0.42
N ASN A 166 0.98 -8.35 1.28
CA ASN A 166 0.44 -7.17 1.94
C ASN A 166 1.17 -6.93 3.27
N PRO A 167 1.92 -5.82 3.45
CA PRO A 167 2.66 -5.55 4.67
C PRO A 167 1.76 -5.28 5.90
N ASN A 168 0.46 -4.97 5.67
CA ASN A 168 -0.58 -4.86 6.69
C ASN A 168 -1.60 -6.01 6.59
N GLY A 169 -1.20 -7.18 6.09
CA GLY A 169 -2.07 -8.35 5.88
C GLY A 169 -2.55 -9.02 7.16
N MET A 170 -1.83 -8.83 8.27
CA MET A 170 -2.03 -9.56 9.52
C MET A 170 -3.30 -9.17 10.29
N TYR A 171 -4.00 -8.13 9.89
CA TYR A 171 -5.24 -7.70 10.56
C TYR A 171 -6.23 -7.04 9.62
N VAL A 172 -7.48 -6.96 10.08
CA VAL A 172 -8.59 -6.27 9.40
C VAL A 172 -9.20 -5.31 10.40
N ASP A 173 -9.24 -4.00 10.06
CA ASP A 173 -9.74 -2.99 10.99
C ASP A 173 -10.27 -1.72 10.28
N GLY A 174 -10.97 -0.89 11.07
CA GLY A 174 -11.60 0.34 10.62
C GLY A 174 -12.97 0.13 9.97
N PRO A 175 -13.75 1.20 9.80
CA PRO A 175 -15.10 1.10 9.26
C PRO A 175 -15.13 0.70 7.79
N ILE A 176 -16.15 -0.06 7.42
CA ILE A 176 -16.49 -0.36 6.01
C ILE A 176 -16.92 0.93 5.32
N LEU A 177 -16.49 1.14 4.09
CA LEU A 177 -16.89 2.30 3.30
C LEU A 177 -18.41 2.30 3.06
N ASP A 178 -19.10 3.31 3.60
CA ASP A 178 -20.44 3.66 3.13
C ASP A 178 -20.32 4.27 1.73
N MET A 179 -20.93 3.63 0.73
CA MET A 179 -20.74 3.96 -0.68
C MET A 179 -21.18 5.39 -1.05
N LYS A 180 -21.90 6.11 -0.17
CA LYS A 180 -22.15 7.54 -0.36
C LYS A 180 -20.89 8.40 -0.27
N TYR A 181 -19.82 7.88 0.38
CA TYR A 181 -18.50 8.50 0.46
C TYR A 181 -17.51 7.96 -0.58
N LYS A 182 -17.98 7.14 -1.54
CA LYS A 182 -17.15 6.66 -2.66
C LYS A 182 -16.42 7.83 -3.32
N SER A 183 -15.12 7.66 -3.54
CA SER A 183 -14.25 8.71 -4.05
C SER A 183 -12.98 8.13 -4.69
N GLY A 184 -12.06 9.01 -5.10
CA GLY A 184 -10.73 8.59 -5.58
C GLY A 184 -9.86 7.91 -4.52
N VAL A 185 -10.19 8.05 -3.22
CA VAL A 185 -9.47 7.43 -2.11
C VAL A 185 -10.28 6.32 -1.42
N GLY A 186 -11.32 5.81 -2.06
CA GLY A 186 -12.13 4.70 -1.55
C GLY A 186 -13.21 4.32 -2.56
N ALA A 187 -13.08 3.16 -3.20
CA ALA A 187 -13.94 2.75 -4.30
C ALA A 187 -14.82 1.54 -3.99
N LEU A 188 -14.44 0.72 -3.01
CA LEU A 188 -15.09 -0.54 -2.66
C LEU A 188 -15.67 -0.51 -1.23
N PRO A 189 -16.73 -1.28 -0.96
CA PRO A 189 -17.31 -1.42 0.38
C PRO A 189 -16.44 -2.36 1.25
N ILE A 190 -15.20 -1.96 1.50
CA ILE A 190 -14.21 -2.67 2.31
C ILE A 190 -13.75 -1.81 3.49
N PRO A 191 -13.18 -2.38 4.56
CA PRO A 191 -12.68 -1.62 5.70
C PRO A 191 -11.43 -0.79 5.35
N VAL A 192 -11.01 0.08 6.25
CA VAL A 192 -9.78 0.87 6.09
C VAL A 192 -8.57 -0.05 5.89
N VAL A 193 -8.36 -1.00 6.79
CA VAL A 193 -7.36 -2.07 6.65
C VAL A 193 -8.11 -3.32 6.20
N HIS A 194 -7.95 -3.68 4.94
CA HIS A 194 -8.79 -4.72 4.34
C HIS A 194 -8.20 -6.14 4.44
N GLY A 195 -6.93 -6.28 4.81
CA GLY A 195 -6.28 -7.57 5.01
C GLY A 195 -6.19 -8.46 3.75
N LEU A 196 -6.23 -7.89 2.55
CA LEU A 196 -6.15 -8.59 1.27
C LEU A 196 -4.89 -8.18 0.52
N THR A 197 -4.35 -9.08 -0.30
CA THR A 197 -3.38 -8.73 -1.34
C THR A 197 -4.08 -8.14 -2.57
N MET A 198 -3.30 -7.62 -3.52
CA MET A 198 -3.84 -7.11 -4.80
C MET A 198 -4.55 -8.21 -5.59
N GLY A 199 -4.00 -9.43 -5.60
CA GLY A 199 -4.60 -10.58 -6.24
C GLY A 199 -5.94 -10.96 -5.63
N GLU A 200 -6.01 -10.97 -4.29
CA GLU A 200 -7.25 -11.27 -3.56
C GLU A 200 -8.31 -10.17 -3.75
N ILE A 201 -7.91 -8.88 -3.82
CA ILE A 201 -8.83 -7.79 -4.18
C ILE A 201 -9.39 -7.98 -5.60
N ALA A 202 -8.56 -8.38 -6.55
CA ALA A 202 -9.01 -8.65 -7.91
C ALA A 202 -10.03 -9.79 -7.96
N LEU A 203 -9.76 -10.90 -7.27
CA LEU A 203 -10.67 -12.05 -7.17
C LEU A 203 -11.99 -11.66 -6.49
N MET A 204 -11.91 -10.97 -5.34
CA MET A 204 -13.09 -10.54 -4.60
C MET A 204 -13.93 -9.55 -5.41
N SER A 205 -13.29 -8.56 -6.04
CA SER A 205 -14.02 -7.56 -6.83
C SER A 205 -14.73 -8.16 -8.03
N ARG A 206 -14.12 -9.13 -8.71
CA ARG A 206 -14.76 -9.88 -9.79
C ARG A 206 -15.89 -10.78 -9.27
N GLY A 207 -15.64 -11.51 -8.18
CA GLY A 207 -16.61 -12.46 -7.60
C GLY A 207 -17.85 -11.79 -7.02
N GLU A 208 -17.70 -10.58 -6.46
CA GLU A 208 -18.82 -9.78 -5.94
C GLU A 208 -19.46 -8.86 -7.00
N GLY A 209 -18.97 -8.89 -8.25
CA GLY A 209 -19.48 -8.02 -9.32
C GLY A 209 -19.16 -6.52 -9.13
N TRP A 210 -18.10 -6.21 -8.41
CA TRP A 210 -17.66 -4.82 -8.19
C TRP A 210 -16.84 -4.26 -9.34
N CYS A 211 -16.37 -5.13 -10.23
CA CYS A 211 -15.71 -4.79 -11.49
C CYS A 211 -16.17 -5.69 -12.63
N GLY A 212 -15.78 -5.35 -13.87
CA GLY A 212 -16.10 -6.13 -15.05
C GLY A 212 -15.56 -7.57 -14.99
N ASP A 213 -16.30 -8.51 -15.55
CA ASP A 213 -15.94 -9.93 -15.61
C ASP A 213 -14.95 -10.16 -16.77
N CYS A 214 -13.66 -9.96 -16.51
CA CYS A 214 -12.58 -10.29 -17.42
C CYS A 214 -12.02 -11.69 -17.13
N GLU A 215 -11.37 -12.30 -18.11
CA GLU A 215 -10.54 -13.48 -17.86
C GLU A 215 -9.38 -13.07 -16.93
N LEU A 216 -9.37 -13.62 -15.72
CA LEU A 216 -8.44 -13.24 -14.66
C LEU A 216 -7.63 -14.46 -14.18
N GLN A 217 -6.31 -14.32 -14.23
CA GLN A 217 -5.36 -15.20 -13.56
C GLN A 217 -4.65 -14.42 -12.45
N VAL A 218 -4.51 -15.02 -11.27
CA VAL A 218 -3.64 -14.49 -10.21
C VAL A 218 -2.48 -15.45 -10.02
N VAL A 219 -1.27 -14.93 -10.09
CA VAL A 219 -0.04 -15.67 -9.77
C VAL A 219 0.30 -15.35 -8.33
N ALA A 220 -0.09 -16.24 -7.43
CA ALA A 220 0.10 -16.08 -5.99
C ALA A 220 1.58 -16.07 -5.59
N CYS A 221 1.91 -15.45 -4.47
CA CYS A 221 3.21 -15.56 -3.81
C CYS A 221 3.45 -17.00 -3.33
N GLU A 222 4.72 -17.36 -3.10
CA GLU A 222 5.12 -18.61 -2.46
C GLU A 222 5.77 -18.31 -1.11
N GLY A 223 5.42 -19.04 -0.06
CA GLY A 223 5.96 -18.85 1.29
C GLY A 223 5.36 -17.65 2.06
N TYR A 224 4.30 -17.03 1.56
CA TYR A 224 3.57 -15.95 2.22
C TYR A 224 2.30 -16.47 2.89
N THR A 225 2.01 -15.99 4.09
CA THR A 225 0.72 -16.09 4.79
C THR A 225 0.29 -14.69 5.22
N HIS A 226 -0.97 -14.52 5.62
CA HIS A 226 -1.44 -13.23 6.14
C HIS A 226 -0.76 -12.82 7.45
N SER A 227 -0.26 -13.77 8.24
CA SER A 227 0.51 -13.47 9.46
C SER A 227 1.97 -13.07 9.19
N THR A 228 2.46 -13.20 7.96
CA THR A 228 3.83 -12.85 7.59
C THR A 228 4.07 -11.35 7.76
N ARG A 229 5.04 -10.98 8.60
CA ARG A 229 5.52 -9.59 8.72
C ARG A 229 6.48 -9.30 7.56
N TYR A 230 5.91 -8.99 6.41
CA TYR A 230 6.68 -8.73 5.20
C TYR A 230 7.29 -7.33 5.24
N VAL A 231 8.63 -7.28 5.20
CA VAL A 231 9.39 -6.04 5.09
C VAL A 231 9.52 -5.69 3.61
N LEU A 232 9.02 -4.52 3.23
CA LEU A 232 9.07 -4.06 1.84
C LEU A 232 10.53 -3.81 1.41
N PRO A 233 11.03 -4.47 0.36
CA PRO A 233 12.39 -4.26 -0.13
C PRO A 233 12.58 -2.90 -0.79
N ILE A 234 11.48 -2.27 -1.23
CA ILE A 234 11.45 -0.97 -1.88
C ILE A 234 10.30 -0.16 -1.28
N ALA A 235 10.56 1.11 -0.97
CA ALA A 235 9.53 2.03 -0.51
C ALA A 235 8.36 2.10 -1.52
N PRO A 236 7.11 1.89 -1.10
CA PRO A 236 5.98 1.80 -2.03
C PRO A 236 5.59 3.16 -2.61
N SER A 237 6.01 4.24 -1.96
CA SER A 237 5.77 5.63 -2.36
C SER A 237 6.89 6.52 -1.81
N PRO A 238 7.24 7.64 -2.48
CA PRO A 238 8.17 8.64 -1.93
C PRO A 238 7.75 9.19 -0.55
N ASN A 239 6.45 9.14 -0.24
CA ASN A 239 5.91 9.58 1.04
C ASN A 239 5.73 8.44 2.08
N LEU A 240 6.10 7.21 1.76
CA LEU A 240 6.16 6.09 2.69
C LEU A 240 7.57 5.47 2.64
N PRO A 241 8.60 6.22 3.09
CA PRO A 241 10.00 5.83 2.87
C PRO A 241 10.49 4.71 3.79
N THR A 242 9.75 4.41 4.86
CA THR A 242 10.13 3.41 5.88
C THR A 242 9.02 2.40 6.10
N GLN A 243 9.38 1.20 6.56
CA GLN A 243 8.41 0.20 6.99
C GLN A 243 7.57 0.71 8.18
N HIS A 244 8.17 1.47 9.08
CA HIS A 244 7.49 2.10 10.21
C HIS A 244 6.38 3.07 9.75
N ALA A 245 6.65 3.91 8.73
CA ALA A 245 5.64 4.76 8.12
C ALA A 245 4.49 3.95 7.51
N VAL A 246 4.78 2.79 6.90
CA VAL A 246 3.76 1.89 6.32
C VAL A 246 2.85 1.34 7.42
N TYR A 247 3.37 0.99 8.59
CA TYR A 247 2.56 0.53 9.73
C TYR A 247 1.76 1.66 10.39
N LEU A 248 2.30 2.88 10.46
CA LEU A 248 1.58 4.06 10.97
C LEU A 248 0.53 4.60 10.01
N TYR A 249 0.70 4.35 8.70
CA TYR A 249 -0.13 4.94 7.66
C TYR A 249 -1.64 4.71 7.83
N PRO A 250 -2.14 3.53 8.27
CA PRO A 250 -3.57 3.32 8.53
C PRO A 250 -4.19 4.43 9.38
N SER A 251 -3.51 4.84 10.44
CA SER A 251 -4.00 5.80 11.42
C SER A 251 -3.64 7.24 11.08
N THR A 252 -2.41 7.47 10.60
CA THR A 252 -1.90 8.84 10.36
C THR A 252 -2.39 9.44 9.04
N CYS A 253 -2.81 8.63 8.06
CA CYS A 253 -3.40 9.13 6.82
C CYS A 253 -4.67 9.96 7.06
N LEU A 254 -5.39 9.74 8.17
CA LEU A 254 -6.57 10.52 8.52
C LEU A 254 -6.26 12.03 8.68
N PHE A 255 -5.02 12.39 9.00
CA PHE A 255 -4.62 13.80 9.09
C PHE A 255 -4.71 14.55 7.76
N GLU A 256 -4.71 13.87 6.60
CA GLU A 256 -5.02 14.51 5.31
C GLU A 256 -6.46 15.06 5.25
N GLY A 257 -7.32 14.57 6.13
CA GLY A 257 -8.68 15.05 6.35
C GLY A 257 -8.80 16.08 7.46
N THR A 258 -7.71 16.68 7.93
CA THR A 258 -7.69 17.66 9.02
C THR A 258 -6.87 18.90 8.66
N VAL A 259 -6.75 19.83 9.61
CA VAL A 259 -5.89 21.01 9.47
C VAL A 259 -4.42 20.75 9.81
N CYS A 260 -4.10 19.56 10.33
CA CYS A 260 -2.75 19.20 10.75
C CYS A 260 -1.84 18.80 9.56
N SER A 261 -0.54 18.99 9.75
CA SER A 261 0.48 18.31 8.95
C SER A 261 0.76 16.92 9.54
N LEU A 262 1.01 15.97 8.67
CA LEU A 262 1.42 14.59 9.00
C LEU A 262 2.88 14.33 8.57
N GLY A 263 3.70 15.38 8.53
CA GLY A 263 5.11 15.28 8.21
C GLY A 263 5.45 15.23 6.71
N ARG A 264 4.48 15.31 5.78
CA ARG A 264 4.80 15.48 4.35
C ARG A 264 5.67 16.73 4.16
N GLY A 265 6.71 16.66 3.32
CA GLY A 265 7.67 17.73 3.16
C GLY A 265 8.74 17.78 4.25
N THR A 266 8.90 16.71 5.02
CA THR A 266 10.00 16.44 5.94
C THR A 266 10.63 15.09 5.60
N ASP A 267 11.65 14.69 6.37
CA ASP A 267 12.22 13.34 6.36
C ASP A 267 11.38 12.31 7.16
N ARG A 268 10.18 12.69 7.63
CA ARG A 268 9.30 11.93 8.54
C ARG A 268 7.84 11.90 8.10
N PRO A 269 7.52 11.73 6.82
CA PRO A 269 6.13 11.66 6.39
C PRO A 269 5.43 10.46 7.04
N PHE A 270 4.23 10.70 7.61
CA PHE A 270 3.40 9.75 8.36
C PHE A 270 3.97 9.25 9.69
N GLU A 271 5.18 9.68 10.10
CA GLU A 271 5.80 9.32 11.38
C GLU A 271 5.70 10.44 12.43
N CYS A 272 5.01 11.52 12.11
CA CYS A 272 4.70 12.62 13.04
C CYS A 272 3.42 13.34 12.61
N TYR A 273 2.82 14.08 13.53
CA TYR A 273 1.74 15.01 13.20
C TYR A 273 1.82 16.27 14.07
N GLY A 274 1.22 17.36 13.56
CA GLY A 274 1.21 18.60 14.31
C GLY A 274 0.61 19.78 13.56
N HIS A 275 0.55 20.91 14.27
CA HIS A 275 0.04 22.18 13.77
C HIS A 275 0.81 23.34 14.45
N PRO A 276 0.92 24.55 13.84
CA PRO A 276 1.54 25.68 14.52
C PRO A 276 0.93 26.04 15.88
N ASP A 277 -0.38 25.87 16.02
CA ASP A 277 -1.14 26.19 17.23
C ASP A 277 -1.31 24.98 18.17
N TYR A 278 -0.62 23.85 17.93
CA TYR A 278 -0.70 22.67 18.79
C TYR A 278 0.01 22.96 20.12
N GLU A 279 -0.71 22.90 21.23
CA GLU A 279 -0.18 23.10 22.56
C GLU A 279 0.33 21.80 23.21
N GLY A 280 1.40 21.86 24.00
CA GLY A 280 1.92 20.68 24.72
C GLY A 280 2.64 19.63 23.88
N GLY A 281 2.94 19.91 22.61
CA GLY A 281 3.78 19.05 21.78
C GLY A 281 5.25 19.14 22.21
N ASP A 282 5.92 17.99 22.25
CA ASP A 282 7.35 17.82 22.58
C ASP A 282 8.25 17.75 21.35
N PHE A 283 7.66 17.74 20.17
CA PHE A 283 8.34 17.67 18.90
C PHE A 283 7.99 18.86 17.99
N THR A 284 8.99 19.35 17.23
CA THR A 284 8.79 20.42 16.25
C THR A 284 9.35 20.04 14.89
N PHE A 285 8.63 20.41 13.83
CA PHE A 285 9.05 20.19 12.46
C PHE A 285 8.51 21.30 11.55
N THR A 286 9.13 21.47 10.38
CA THR A 286 8.68 22.46 9.40
C THR A 286 8.59 21.82 8.03
N PRO A 287 7.37 21.59 7.50
CA PRO A 287 7.18 21.08 6.14
C PRO A 287 7.85 21.99 5.10
N ARG A 288 8.59 21.41 4.16
CA ARG A 288 9.27 22.10 3.06
C ARG A 288 8.86 21.48 1.72
N SER A 289 9.09 22.20 0.64
CA SER A 289 8.97 21.62 -0.70
C SER A 289 10.11 20.62 -0.93
N VAL A 290 9.76 19.37 -1.14
CA VAL A 290 10.69 18.26 -1.46
C VAL A 290 10.17 17.43 -2.62
N ALA A 291 11.02 16.59 -3.22
CA ALA A 291 10.58 15.62 -4.20
C ALA A 291 9.49 14.71 -3.58
N GLY A 292 8.39 14.46 -4.30
CA GLY A 292 7.23 13.71 -3.79
C GLY A 292 6.25 14.54 -2.96
N ALA A 293 6.60 15.79 -2.52
CA ALA A 293 5.72 16.70 -1.80
C ALA A 293 6.08 18.16 -2.08
N LYS A 294 5.81 18.64 -3.30
CA LYS A 294 6.12 20.04 -3.71
C LYS A 294 5.37 21.08 -2.90
N ASN A 295 4.13 20.80 -2.52
CA ASN A 295 3.25 21.69 -1.76
C ASN A 295 2.65 20.96 -0.55
N PRO A 296 3.46 20.60 0.47
CA PRO A 296 2.94 19.91 1.65
C PRO A 296 2.01 20.82 2.47
N PRO A 297 1.05 20.25 3.21
CA PRO A 297 0.24 21.01 4.17
C PRO A 297 1.14 21.78 5.15
N LEU A 298 0.74 23.02 5.47
CA LEU A 298 1.46 23.92 6.38
C LEU A 298 2.93 24.20 5.95
N LYS A 299 3.18 24.19 4.64
CA LYS A 299 4.50 24.51 4.07
C LYS A 299 5.09 25.78 4.67
N ASP A 300 6.38 25.71 5.04
CA ASP A 300 7.19 26.80 5.61
C ASP A 300 6.70 27.31 6.98
N ARG A 301 5.73 26.65 7.61
CA ARG A 301 5.26 26.95 8.96
C ARG A 301 5.84 25.93 9.95
N THR A 302 6.43 26.41 11.05
CA THR A 302 6.86 25.53 12.14
C THR A 302 5.65 24.97 12.86
N CYS A 303 5.51 23.65 12.85
CA CYS A 303 4.48 22.89 13.56
C CYS A 303 5.06 22.36 14.87
N ARG A 304 4.22 22.30 15.91
CA ARG A 304 4.47 21.54 17.15
C ARG A 304 3.52 20.34 17.13
N GLY A 305 3.92 19.23 17.76
CA GLY A 305 3.09 18.05 17.74
C GLY A 305 3.76 16.85 18.37
N ARG A 306 3.51 15.68 17.79
CA ARG A 306 4.00 14.38 18.28
C ARG A 306 4.96 13.72 17.27
N ASP A 307 6.01 13.14 17.82
CA ASP A 307 6.92 12.24 17.12
C ASP A 307 6.48 10.79 17.41
N LEU A 308 6.17 10.02 16.36
CA LEU A 308 5.70 8.65 16.50
C LEU A 308 6.81 7.61 16.32
N ARG A 309 8.03 8.02 16.00
CA ARG A 309 9.18 7.11 15.80
C ARG A 309 9.56 6.31 17.03
N GLY A 310 9.19 6.77 18.22
CA GLY A 310 9.41 6.07 19.48
C GLY A 310 8.37 4.99 19.79
N VAL A 311 7.30 4.87 18.99
CA VAL A 311 6.29 3.82 19.15
C VAL A 311 6.81 2.57 18.44
N SER A 312 6.85 1.41 19.10
CA SER A 312 7.32 0.18 18.45
C SER A 312 6.34 -0.33 17.39
N ASP A 313 6.85 -1.01 16.37
CA ASP A 313 6.04 -1.59 15.30
C ASP A 313 5.02 -2.60 15.86
N GLU A 314 5.40 -3.37 16.89
CA GLU A 314 4.49 -4.28 17.60
C GLU A 314 3.30 -3.53 18.19
N THR A 315 3.56 -2.41 18.87
CA THR A 315 2.50 -1.58 19.47
C THR A 315 1.57 -1.00 18.41
N ILE A 316 2.12 -0.55 17.27
CA ILE A 316 1.34 -0.01 16.16
C ILE A 316 0.42 -1.10 15.58
N ILE A 317 0.97 -2.28 15.32
CA ILE A 317 0.22 -3.41 14.76
C ILE A 317 -0.86 -3.89 15.72
N GLU A 318 -0.57 -3.99 17.02
CA GLU A 318 -1.55 -4.37 18.06
C GLU A 318 -2.70 -3.37 18.18
N ARG A 319 -2.42 -2.08 18.08
CA ARG A 319 -3.46 -1.03 18.10
C ARG A 319 -4.31 -1.00 16.84
N GLY A 320 -3.75 -1.44 15.71
CA GLY A 320 -4.42 -1.46 14.42
C GLY A 320 -4.75 -0.06 13.90
N PHE A 321 -6.00 0.15 13.45
CA PHE A 321 -6.50 1.46 13.02
C PHE A 321 -6.81 2.31 14.25
N ASP A 322 -5.81 3.09 14.70
CA ASP A 322 -5.84 3.85 15.94
C ASP A 322 -6.34 5.28 15.72
N LEU A 323 -7.48 5.62 16.33
CA LEU A 323 -8.06 6.96 16.29
C LEU A 323 -7.47 7.90 17.36
N GLU A 324 -6.70 7.41 18.34
CA GLU A 324 -6.17 8.23 19.43
C GLU A 324 -5.30 9.36 18.91
N TYR A 325 -4.55 9.17 17.84
CA TYR A 325 -3.73 10.25 17.25
C TYR A 325 -4.57 11.44 16.77
N VAL A 326 -5.67 11.16 16.07
CA VAL A 326 -6.58 12.21 15.57
C VAL A 326 -7.36 12.83 16.74
N ILE A 327 -7.79 12.04 17.71
CA ILE A 327 -8.50 12.51 18.91
C ILE A 327 -7.58 13.40 19.77
N ASP A 328 -6.30 13.02 19.94
CA ASP A 328 -5.31 13.84 20.65
C ASP A 328 -5.16 15.20 19.98
N ALA A 329 -4.95 15.23 18.65
CA ALA A 329 -4.81 16.48 17.91
C ALA A 329 -6.10 17.33 17.95
N TYR A 330 -7.27 16.71 17.82
CA TYR A 330 -8.56 17.40 17.92
C TYR A 330 -8.74 18.10 19.27
N ARG A 331 -8.44 17.39 20.37
CA ARG A 331 -8.53 17.92 21.74
C ARG A 331 -7.54 19.04 21.99
N ASN A 332 -6.28 18.85 21.57
CA ASN A 332 -5.21 19.84 21.75
C ASN A 332 -5.48 21.15 21.03
N LEU A 333 -6.00 21.10 19.81
CA LEU A 333 -6.25 22.29 19.00
C LEU A 333 -7.53 23.02 19.38
N GLY A 334 -8.51 22.36 19.99
CA GLY A 334 -9.75 22.98 20.43
C GLY A 334 -10.58 23.70 19.34
N MET A 335 -10.36 23.36 18.06
CA MET A 335 -10.96 24.05 16.92
C MET A 335 -12.38 23.60 16.59
N GLY A 336 -12.90 22.60 17.32
CA GLY A 336 -14.22 22.02 17.05
C GLY A 336 -14.33 21.51 15.63
N GLU A 337 -15.45 21.76 14.97
CA GLU A 337 -15.73 21.32 13.59
C GLU A 337 -14.71 21.85 12.55
N LYS A 338 -14.02 22.96 12.82
CA LYS A 338 -13.00 23.53 11.93
C LYS A 338 -11.72 22.71 11.84
N PHE A 339 -11.55 21.74 12.75
CA PHE A 339 -10.43 20.80 12.70
C PHE A 339 -10.49 19.90 11.48
N PHE A 340 -11.68 19.52 11.03
CA PHE A 340 -11.90 18.58 9.94
C PHE A 340 -12.08 19.27 8.60
N THR A 341 -11.63 18.64 7.53
CA THR A 341 -11.92 19.02 6.14
C THR A 341 -12.89 18.01 5.52
N PRO A 342 -13.51 18.30 4.35
CA PRO A 342 -14.37 17.33 3.65
C PRO A 342 -13.65 16.03 3.21
N MET A 343 -12.32 15.98 3.30
CA MET A 343 -11.55 14.77 3.00
C MET A 343 -11.67 13.74 4.11
N PHE A 344 -11.94 14.14 5.36
CA PHE A 344 -11.96 13.23 6.50
C PHE A 344 -12.95 12.07 6.32
N GLU A 345 -14.20 12.38 5.95
CA GLU A 345 -15.22 11.36 5.71
C GLU A 345 -14.88 10.46 4.51
N LYS A 346 -14.18 10.97 3.50
CA LYS A 346 -13.73 10.17 2.35
C LYS A 346 -12.66 9.16 2.75
N LEU A 347 -11.77 9.56 3.67
CA LEU A 347 -10.70 8.69 4.20
C LEU A 347 -11.27 7.66 5.18
N VAL A 348 -12.01 8.10 6.19
CA VAL A 348 -12.56 7.19 7.19
C VAL A 348 -13.73 6.36 6.64
N GLY A 349 -14.43 6.87 5.60
CA GLY A 349 -15.46 6.15 4.84
C GLY A 349 -16.86 6.20 5.44
N VAL A 350 -17.05 6.87 6.58
CA VAL A 350 -18.34 6.97 7.29
C VAL A 350 -18.48 8.33 7.98
N GLY A 351 -19.70 8.78 8.24
CA GLY A 351 -19.94 10.07 8.87
C GLY A 351 -20.01 10.05 10.40
N TYR A 352 -20.17 8.89 11.02
CA TYR A 352 -20.35 8.82 12.47
C TYR A 352 -19.03 9.03 13.25
N VAL A 353 -17.87 8.68 12.69
CA VAL A 353 -16.58 8.80 13.38
C VAL A 353 -16.29 10.24 13.75
N ARG A 354 -16.37 11.19 12.78
CA ARG A 354 -16.22 12.62 13.07
C ARG A 354 -17.19 13.09 14.13
N ARG A 355 -18.48 12.77 13.99
CA ARG A 355 -19.51 13.15 14.98
C ARG A 355 -19.16 12.67 16.37
N MET A 356 -18.78 11.39 16.53
CA MET A 356 -18.43 10.81 17.82
C MET A 356 -17.17 11.45 18.44
N ILE A 357 -16.16 11.80 17.61
CA ILE A 357 -14.99 12.57 18.09
C ILE A 357 -15.43 13.93 18.63
N VAL A 358 -16.29 14.66 17.92
CA VAL A 358 -16.83 15.96 18.35
C VAL A 358 -17.65 15.84 19.62
N GLU A 359 -18.39 14.74 19.80
CA GLU A 359 -19.14 14.41 21.03
C GLU A 359 -18.22 13.98 22.19
N GLY A 360 -16.91 13.89 21.99
CA GLY A 360 -15.93 13.54 23.03
C GLY A 360 -15.82 12.06 23.35
N ARG A 361 -16.29 11.18 22.45
CA ARG A 361 -16.19 9.72 22.60
C ARG A 361 -14.73 9.26 22.55
N SER A 362 -14.44 8.16 23.23
CA SER A 362 -13.11 7.51 23.15
C SER A 362 -12.93 6.74 21.84
N ALA A 363 -11.67 6.44 21.50
CA ALA A 363 -11.35 5.60 20.35
C ALA A 363 -12.02 4.22 20.45
N ASP A 364 -12.07 3.63 21.64
CA ASP A 364 -12.69 2.31 21.88
C ASP A 364 -14.21 2.34 21.68
N GLU A 365 -14.90 3.39 22.18
CA GLU A 365 -16.33 3.57 21.94
C GLU A 365 -16.63 3.68 20.42
N ILE A 366 -15.80 4.40 19.69
CA ILE A 366 -15.96 4.57 18.25
C ILE A 366 -15.64 3.25 17.53
N ARG A 367 -14.57 2.56 17.94
CA ARG A 367 -14.15 1.25 17.38
C ARG A 367 -15.26 0.21 17.54
N ALA A 368 -15.97 0.18 18.66
CA ALA A 368 -17.05 -0.76 18.93
C ALA A 368 -18.19 -0.66 17.89
N VAL A 369 -18.39 0.51 17.26
CA VAL A 369 -19.47 0.74 16.30
C VAL A 369 -19.28 -0.07 15.01
N TRP A 370 -18.06 -0.21 14.52
CA TRP A 370 -17.81 -0.92 13.25
C TRP A 370 -17.55 -2.42 13.40
N GLN A 371 -17.34 -2.94 14.61
CA GLN A 371 -17.02 -4.36 14.82
C GLN A 371 -18.04 -5.34 14.19
N PRO A 372 -19.38 -5.14 14.31
CA PRO A 372 -20.34 -6.06 13.74
C PRO A 372 -20.26 -6.15 12.20
N GLU A 373 -19.88 -5.06 11.53
CA GLU A 373 -19.71 -5.05 10.07
C GLU A 373 -18.38 -5.70 9.67
N LEU A 374 -17.33 -5.54 10.47
CA LEU A 374 -16.05 -6.22 10.24
C LEU A 374 -16.19 -7.74 10.30
N GLU A 375 -17.00 -8.29 11.21
CA GLU A 375 -17.25 -9.73 11.27
C GLU A 375 -17.89 -10.25 9.97
N LYS A 376 -18.86 -9.51 9.42
CA LYS A 376 -19.46 -9.84 8.14
C LYS A 376 -18.45 -9.79 6.99
N TYR A 377 -17.59 -8.76 7.00
CA TYR A 377 -16.53 -8.62 6.02
C TYR A 377 -15.50 -9.75 6.12
N ARG A 378 -15.06 -10.13 7.33
CA ARG A 378 -14.14 -11.26 7.53
C ARG A 378 -14.71 -12.56 6.95
N ALA A 379 -16.00 -12.83 7.16
CA ALA A 379 -16.67 -13.99 6.58
C ALA A 379 -16.73 -13.93 5.05
N LEU A 380 -16.98 -12.75 4.47
CA LEU A 380 -16.98 -12.52 3.03
C LEU A 380 -15.58 -12.70 2.44
N ARG A 381 -14.57 -12.07 3.05
CA ARG A 381 -13.15 -12.07 2.66
C ARG A 381 -12.61 -13.50 2.52
N ARG A 382 -12.91 -14.40 3.47
CA ARG A 382 -12.41 -15.80 3.48
C ARG A 382 -12.67 -16.56 2.19
N ARG A 383 -13.69 -16.21 1.42
CA ARG A 383 -14.01 -16.86 0.14
C ARG A 383 -13.00 -16.56 -0.97
N TYR A 384 -12.17 -15.53 -0.78
CA TYR A 384 -11.26 -14.98 -1.78
C TYR A 384 -9.80 -15.04 -1.37
N LEU A 385 -9.50 -15.59 -0.19
CA LEU A 385 -8.13 -15.73 0.28
C LEU A 385 -7.38 -16.76 -0.57
N LEU A 386 -6.16 -16.40 -0.94
CA LEU A 386 -5.18 -17.23 -1.62
C LEU A 386 -4.16 -17.80 -0.65
N TYR A 387 -4.08 -17.24 0.54
CA TYR A 387 -3.08 -17.54 1.55
C TYR A 387 -3.75 -17.84 2.88
N ASP A 388 -3.09 -18.68 3.67
CA ASP A 388 -3.53 -18.97 5.03
C ASP A 388 -3.49 -17.72 5.92
N GLU A 389 -4.37 -17.65 6.91
CA GLU A 389 -4.39 -16.53 7.86
C GLU A 389 -3.27 -16.65 8.91
N GLU A 390 -2.74 -17.88 9.15
CA GLU A 390 -1.64 -18.20 10.09
C GLU A 390 -0.44 -18.85 9.38
#